data_225b889b14a932439fe27516bec0b22d
#
_entry.id   225b889b14a932439fe27516bec0b22d
#
_cell.length_a   1.000
_cell.length_b   1.000
_cell.length_c   1.000
_cell.angle_alpha   90.00
_cell.angle_beta   90.00
_cell.angle_gamma   90.00
#
_symmetry.space_group_name_H-M   'P 1'
#
loop_
_entity.id
_entity.type
_entity.pdbx_description
1 polymer ?
#
loop_
_entity_poly.entity_id
_entity_poly.type
_entity_poly.pdbx_seq_one_letter_code
_entity_poly.pdbx_strand_id
1 'polypeptide(L)'
;MNRKLRNGFGVFLVTGVALLGTCSLLWAQSGQKKGGTQDDTDAGIRFRLQATEKEVGLPIYPGAKPHAESKGDSPAANLGFWGKSFGFKLVVLKLESKDAPTKIAAFYQKELAKYGKVLDCTHLEPKTDGQSVSKTRETLTCDDTPETGAMLFKSGTKSKQHIVGIQQDGQGSVFQLVLVDTRGLDGDEHPL
;
A
#
# COMPACT_ATOMS: atom_id res chain seq x y z
N MET A 1 42.78 22.16 24.68
CA MET A 1 44.01 21.51 24.19
C MET A 1 43.83 21.19 22.73
N ASN A 2 44.60 21.94 21.93
CA ASN A 2 44.61 21.90 20.44
C ASN A 2 45.14 20.59 19.89
N ARG A 3 44.62 20.09 18.77
CA ARG A 3 45.46 19.56 17.68
C ARG A 3 44.74 19.64 16.35
N LYS A 4 45.15 20.66 15.58
CA LYS A 4 45.07 20.69 14.10
C LYS A 4 46.04 19.61 13.57
N LEU A 5 45.65 18.90 12.55
CA LEU A 5 46.56 18.32 11.57
C LEU A 5 45.96 18.56 10.16
N ARG A 6 46.71 19.38 9.47
CA ARG A 6 46.73 19.72 8.04
C ARG A 6 47.62 18.69 7.35
N ASN A 7 47.41 18.56 6.10
CA ASN A 7 48.24 18.07 4.99
C ASN A 7 47.57 16.89 4.30
N GLY A 8 47.52 16.78 2.96
CA GLY A 8 48.31 17.50 1.98
C GLY A 8 47.78 17.25 0.57
N PHE A 9 48.06 18.19 -0.22
CA PHE A 9 47.94 18.24 -1.68
C PHE A 9 48.63 17.03 -2.35
N GLY A 10 47.96 16.41 -3.30
CA GLY A 10 48.55 15.49 -4.27
C GLY A 10 47.99 15.74 -5.65
N VAL A 11 48.61 16.72 -6.35
CA VAL A 11 48.43 16.94 -7.76
C VAL A 11 49.16 15.82 -8.52
N PHE A 12 48.44 15.00 -9.28
CA PHE A 12 49.05 14.16 -10.31
C PHE A 12 48.59 14.66 -11.69
N LEU A 13 49.51 15.37 -12.30
CA LEU A 13 49.55 15.70 -13.72
C LEU A 13 50.09 14.47 -14.45
N VAL A 14 49.29 13.83 -15.28
CA VAL A 14 49.83 12.90 -16.29
C VAL A 14 49.36 13.36 -17.66
N THR A 15 50.33 13.87 -18.35
CA THR A 15 50.33 14.25 -19.76
C THR A 15 50.32 13.04 -20.69
N GLY A 16 49.53 13.13 -21.77
CA GLY A 16 49.90 12.63 -23.07
C GLY A 16 49.52 11.20 -23.41
N VAL A 17 48.71 11.02 -24.41
CA VAL A 17 49.10 10.56 -25.75
C VAL A 17 47.84 10.55 -26.64
N ALA A 18 47.87 11.38 -27.66
CA ALA A 18 46.96 11.35 -28.77
C ALA A 18 47.28 10.15 -29.67
N LEU A 19 46.31 9.24 -29.82
CA LEU A 19 46.33 8.27 -30.92
C LEU A 19 45.05 8.46 -31.75
N LEU A 20 45.22 9.07 -32.89
CA LEU A 20 44.25 9.11 -33.98
C LEU A 20 44.06 7.70 -34.53
N GLY A 21 42.97 7.07 -34.12
CA GLY A 21 42.48 5.84 -34.70
C GLY A 21 41.18 6.13 -35.46
N THR A 22 41.27 6.30 -36.77
CA THR A 22 40.13 6.31 -37.68
C THR A 22 39.49 4.91 -37.67
N CYS A 23 38.43 4.75 -36.95
CA CYS A 23 37.64 3.53 -37.02
C CYS A 23 36.31 3.82 -37.70
N SER A 24 36.19 3.25 -38.87
CA SER A 24 35.10 3.34 -39.82
C SER A 24 33.74 3.07 -39.18
N LEU A 25 32.81 3.98 -39.44
CA LEU A 25 31.37 3.82 -39.13
C LEU A 25 30.78 2.65 -39.93
N LEU A 26 30.77 1.47 -39.38
CA LEU A 26 29.85 0.42 -39.78
C LEU A 26 28.55 0.63 -38.99
N TRP A 27 27.62 1.29 -39.58
CA TRP A 27 26.22 1.30 -39.19
C TRP A 27 25.67 -0.10 -39.44
N ALA A 28 25.81 -0.98 -38.47
CA ALA A 28 24.97 -2.17 -38.40
C ALA A 28 23.57 -1.68 -38.04
N GLN A 29 22.73 -1.50 -39.02
CA GLN A 29 21.29 -1.49 -38.88
C GLN A 29 20.89 -2.88 -38.43
N SER A 30 20.90 -3.11 -37.11
CA SER A 30 20.19 -4.24 -36.53
C SER A 30 18.70 -4.00 -36.76
N GLY A 31 18.19 -4.66 -37.78
CA GLY A 31 16.78 -4.69 -38.10
C GLY A 31 15.98 -5.02 -36.84
N GLN A 32 15.17 -4.05 -36.47
CA GLN A 32 14.15 -4.21 -35.46
C GLN A 32 13.13 -5.20 -36.00
N LYS A 33 13.31 -6.48 -35.69
CA LYS A 33 12.29 -7.49 -35.88
C LYS A 33 11.07 -7.06 -35.06
N LYS A 34 10.14 -6.34 -35.67
CA LYS A 34 8.74 -6.33 -35.28
C LYS A 34 8.22 -7.74 -35.49
N GLY A 35 8.17 -8.50 -34.42
CA GLY A 35 7.70 -9.86 -34.45
C GLY A 35 7.81 -10.47 -33.06
N GLY A 36 7.50 -9.68 -32.03
CA GLY A 36 7.07 -10.20 -30.76
C GLY A 36 5.59 -10.48 -30.90
N THR A 37 5.20 -11.73 -31.07
CA THR A 37 3.95 -12.22 -30.54
C THR A 37 3.86 -11.64 -29.15
N GLN A 38 2.91 -10.74 -28.94
CA GLN A 38 2.49 -10.29 -27.65
C GLN A 38 1.91 -11.55 -27.01
N ASP A 39 2.78 -12.27 -26.31
CA ASP A 39 2.35 -13.29 -25.37
C ASP A 39 1.54 -12.51 -24.36
N ASP A 40 0.22 -12.54 -24.49
CA ASP A 40 -0.74 -12.03 -23.53
C ASP A 40 -0.59 -12.86 -22.25
N THR A 41 0.53 -12.68 -21.57
CA THR A 41 0.68 -13.07 -20.19
C THR A 41 -0.12 -12.04 -19.39
N ASP A 42 -1.42 -12.31 -19.32
CA ASP A 42 -2.44 -11.51 -18.60
C ASP A 42 -2.18 -11.51 -17.09
N ALA A 43 -0.92 -11.64 -16.68
CA ALA A 43 -0.51 -11.68 -15.29
C ALA A 43 0.59 -10.66 -15.02
N GLY A 44 0.53 -9.98 -13.88
CA GLY A 44 1.52 -8.98 -13.51
C GLY A 44 1.55 -8.69 -12.02
N ILE A 45 2.66 -8.07 -11.59
CA ILE A 45 2.85 -7.57 -10.22
C ILE A 45 3.21 -6.10 -10.30
N ARG A 46 2.60 -5.29 -9.44
CA ARG A 46 2.94 -3.88 -9.24
C ARG A 46 3.15 -3.60 -7.77
N PHE A 47 4.25 -2.94 -7.46
CA PHE A 47 4.53 -2.44 -6.12
C PHE A 47 4.93 -0.97 -6.19
N ARG A 48 4.36 -0.14 -5.31
CA ARG A 48 4.69 1.28 -5.15
C ARG A 48 4.63 1.66 -3.68
N LEU A 49 5.57 2.49 -3.24
CA LEU A 49 5.56 3.12 -1.91
C LEU A 49 4.83 4.46 -1.92
N GLN A 50 3.78 4.55 -2.73
CA GLN A 50 2.91 5.72 -2.88
C GLN A 50 1.47 5.23 -3.05
N ALA A 51 0.55 5.92 -2.44
CA ALA A 51 -0.87 5.71 -2.62
C ALA A 51 -1.61 7.05 -2.51
N THR A 52 -2.79 7.11 -3.10
CA THR A 52 -3.64 8.29 -3.12
C THR A 52 -5.00 8.01 -2.47
N GLU A 53 -5.67 9.08 -2.06
CA GLU A 53 -7.06 9.03 -1.59
C GLU A 53 -7.99 8.27 -2.56
N LYS A 54 -7.85 8.55 -3.86
CA LYS A 54 -8.63 7.87 -4.91
C LYS A 54 -8.34 6.36 -4.99
N GLU A 55 -7.12 5.95 -4.71
CA GLU A 55 -6.73 4.54 -4.78
C GLU A 55 -7.19 3.74 -3.56
N VAL A 56 -7.19 4.34 -2.37
CA VAL A 56 -7.71 3.70 -1.16
C VAL A 56 -9.24 3.79 -1.08
N GLY A 57 -9.84 4.75 -1.80
CA GLY A 57 -11.28 4.94 -1.87
C GLY A 57 -11.89 5.65 -0.65
N LEU A 58 -11.10 6.14 0.27
CA LEU A 58 -11.54 6.89 1.45
C LEU A 58 -10.89 8.28 1.43
N PRO A 59 -11.62 9.34 1.80
CA PRO A 59 -11.07 10.69 1.86
C PRO A 59 -10.02 10.80 2.97
N ILE A 60 -9.02 11.63 2.76
CA ILE A 60 -8.07 11.98 3.82
C ILE A 60 -8.79 12.87 4.84
N TYR A 61 -8.63 12.54 6.12
CA TYR A 61 -9.19 13.32 7.21
C TYR A 61 -8.67 14.77 7.17
N PRO A 62 -9.53 15.78 7.30
CA PRO A 62 -9.11 17.18 7.22
C PRO A 62 -7.97 17.52 8.17
N GLY A 63 -6.88 18.06 7.63
CA GLY A 63 -5.69 18.42 8.40
C GLY A 63 -4.76 17.27 8.78
N ALA A 64 -5.06 16.02 8.38
CA ALA A 64 -4.17 14.89 8.56
C ALA A 64 -2.93 15.03 7.67
N LYS A 65 -1.82 14.43 8.12
CA LYS A 65 -0.54 14.39 7.43
C LYS A 65 -0.08 12.96 7.27
N PRO A 66 0.75 12.67 6.26
CA PRO A 66 1.41 11.37 6.17
C PRO A 66 2.24 11.08 7.42
N HIS A 67 2.09 9.87 7.97
CA HIS A 67 2.84 9.40 9.14
C HIS A 67 3.85 8.33 8.74
N ALA A 68 5.11 8.51 9.13
CA ALA A 68 6.17 7.52 9.01
C ALA A 68 6.69 7.18 10.41
N GLU A 69 6.74 5.90 10.76
CA GLU A 69 7.17 5.44 12.08
C GLU A 69 8.66 5.67 12.33
N SER A 70 9.45 5.64 11.26
CA SER A 70 10.89 5.84 11.32
C SER A 70 11.45 6.53 10.07
N LYS A 71 12.69 7.02 10.14
CA LYS A 71 13.39 7.58 8.99
C LYS A 71 13.62 6.50 7.92
N GLY A 72 13.00 6.67 6.76
CA GLY A 72 13.05 5.74 5.63
C GLY A 72 11.83 4.84 5.52
N ASP A 73 10.92 4.88 6.48
CA ASP A 73 9.61 4.25 6.34
C ASP A 73 8.73 5.01 5.35
N SER A 74 7.85 4.29 4.65
CA SER A 74 6.91 4.89 3.72
C SER A 74 5.53 5.00 4.36
N PRO A 75 4.93 6.21 4.37
CA PRO A 75 3.57 6.39 4.87
C PRO A 75 2.51 5.77 3.95
N ALA A 76 2.91 5.15 2.84
CA ALA A 76 1.98 4.58 1.89
C ALA A 76 2.57 3.36 1.19
N ALA A 77 1.70 2.41 0.87
CA ALA A 77 2.03 1.25 0.04
C ALA A 77 0.86 0.92 -0.90
N ASN A 78 1.18 0.49 -2.11
CA ASN A 78 0.22 0.01 -3.10
C ASN A 78 0.82 -1.23 -3.77
N LEU A 79 0.27 -2.37 -3.44
CA LEU A 79 0.63 -3.67 -4.00
C LEU A 79 -0.53 -4.20 -4.83
N GLY A 80 -0.24 -4.67 -6.02
CA GLY A 80 -1.21 -5.36 -6.87
C GLY A 80 -0.57 -6.51 -7.60
N PHE A 81 -1.28 -7.61 -7.71
CA PHE A 81 -0.98 -8.67 -8.66
C PHE A 81 -2.26 -9.14 -9.33
N TRP A 82 -2.14 -9.57 -10.55
CA TRP A 82 -3.28 -10.02 -11.34
C TRP A 82 -2.90 -11.15 -12.28
N GLY A 83 -3.87 -11.99 -12.58
CA GLY A 83 -3.83 -13.03 -13.59
C GLY A 83 -5.14 -13.04 -14.35
N LYS A 84 -5.32 -13.99 -15.27
CA LYS A 84 -6.53 -14.07 -16.12
C LYS A 84 -7.83 -14.08 -15.33
N SER A 85 -7.91 -14.89 -14.28
CA SER A 85 -9.12 -15.12 -13.48
C SER A 85 -9.04 -14.62 -12.05
N PHE A 86 -7.90 -14.09 -11.60
CA PHE A 86 -7.72 -13.62 -10.25
C PHE A 86 -7.03 -12.27 -10.18
N GLY A 87 -7.22 -11.56 -9.11
CA GLY A 87 -6.53 -10.31 -8.83
C GLY A 87 -6.53 -10.00 -7.34
N PHE A 88 -5.45 -9.36 -6.91
CA PHE A 88 -5.31 -8.84 -5.55
C PHE A 88 -4.78 -7.43 -5.61
N LYS A 89 -5.36 -6.54 -4.81
CA LYS A 89 -4.88 -5.18 -4.62
C LYS A 89 -4.93 -4.82 -3.15
N LEU A 90 -3.82 -4.37 -2.61
CA LEU A 90 -3.69 -3.81 -1.28
C LEU A 90 -3.21 -2.37 -1.39
N VAL A 91 -3.95 -1.43 -0.83
CA VAL A 91 -3.54 -0.03 -0.71
C VAL A 91 -3.56 0.35 0.75
N VAL A 92 -2.49 0.95 1.23
CA VAL A 92 -2.35 1.43 2.62
C VAL A 92 -1.92 2.88 2.60
N LEU A 93 -2.55 3.71 3.43
CA LEU A 93 -2.14 5.06 3.78
C LEU A 93 -2.03 5.17 5.30
N LYS A 94 -0.86 5.52 5.81
CA LYS A 94 -0.62 5.85 7.23
C LYS A 94 -0.66 7.35 7.41
N LEU A 95 -1.46 7.82 8.33
CA LEU A 95 -1.75 9.23 8.56
C LEU A 95 -1.69 9.55 10.05
N GLU A 96 -1.41 10.81 10.37
CA GLU A 96 -1.46 11.35 11.71
C GLU A 96 -2.35 12.60 11.79
N SER A 97 -2.95 12.84 12.94
CA SER A 97 -3.74 14.03 13.23
C SER A 97 -3.58 14.42 14.69
N LYS A 98 -3.77 15.72 14.99
CA LYS A 98 -3.84 16.22 16.36
C LYS A 98 -5.19 15.95 17.02
N ASP A 99 -6.18 15.52 16.28
CA ASP A 99 -7.51 15.21 16.79
C ASP A 99 -7.53 13.86 17.53
N ALA A 100 -8.41 13.74 18.51
CA ALA A 100 -8.59 12.50 19.28
C ALA A 100 -9.13 11.36 18.41
N PRO A 101 -8.81 10.09 18.74
CA PRO A 101 -9.25 8.91 17.98
C PRO A 101 -10.75 8.85 17.74
N THR A 102 -11.56 9.24 18.74
CA THR A 102 -13.03 9.22 18.64
C THR A 102 -13.57 10.15 17.58
N LYS A 103 -12.93 11.31 17.37
CA LYS A 103 -13.32 12.28 16.34
C LYS A 103 -13.02 11.75 14.94
N ILE A 104 -11.86 11.11 14.77
CA ILE A 104 -11.46 10.46 13.52
C ILE A 104 -12.37 9.27 13.23
N ALA A 105 -12.68 8.44 14.25
CA ALA A 105 -13.61 7.33 14.15
C ALA A 105 -14.99 7.77 13.66
N ALA A 106 -15.55 8.83 14.25
CA ALA A 106 -16.85 9.37 13.84
C ALA A 106 -16.86 9.85 12.37
N PHE A 107 -15.76 10.42 11.89
CA PHE A 107 -15.61 10.80 10.48
C PHE A 107 -15.59 9.57 9.58
N TYR A 108 -14.72 8.58 9.86
CA TYR A 108 -14.59 7.44 9.00
C TYR A 108 -15.76 6.45 9.07
N GLN A 109 -16.49 6.37 10.16
CA GLN A 109 -17.76 5.60 10.19
C GLN A 109 -18.75 6.11 9.14
N LYS A 110 -18.85 7.44 8.95
CA LYS A 110 -19.71 8.04 7.90
C LYS A 110 -19.19 7.73 6.49
N GLU A 111 -17.87 7.81 6.29
CA GLU A 111 -17.26 7.55 5.01
C GLU A 111 -17.35 6.06 4.62
N LEU A 112 -17.11 5.16 5.57
CA LEU A 112 -17.24 3.72 5.40
C LEU A 112 -18.68 3.29 5.11
N ALA A 113 -19.69 3.97 5.65
CA ALA A 113 -21.10 3.68 5.40
C ALA A 113 -21.49 3.77 3.90
N LYS A 114 -20.71 4.47 3.10
CA LYS A 114 -20.90 4.56 1.64
C LYS A 114 -20.62 3.21 0.93
N TYR A 115 -19.89 2.31 1.58
CA TYR A 115 -19.51 1.00 1.04
C TYR A 115 -20.34 -0.16 1.60
N GLY A 116 -21.29 0.12 2.49
CA GLY A 116 -22.19 -0.85 3.09
C GLY A 116 -22.25 -0.76 4.62
N LYS A 117 -22.69 -1.84 5.26
CA LYS A 117 -22.75 -1.90 6.72
C LYS A 117 -21.34 -1.75 7.32
N VAL A 118 -21.19 -0.79 8.22
CA VAL A 118 -19.95 -0.63 8.97
C VAL A 118 -19.92 -1.63 10.12
N LEU A 119 -18.86 -2.41 10.18
CA LEU A 119 -18.56 -3.31 11.30
C LEU A 119 -17.57 -2.60 12.23
N ASP A 120 -17.91 -2.53 13.50
CA ASP A 120 -16.97 -2.15 14.56
C ASP A 120 -16.28 -3.42 15.06
N CYS A 121 -14.99 -3.54 14.72
CA CYS A 121 -14.15 -4.67 15.10
C CYS A 121 -13.17 -4.30 16.24
N THR A 122 -13.41 -3.21 16.93
CA THR A 122 -12.58 -2.74 18.06
C THR A 122 -12.55 -3.76 19.20
N HIS A 123 -13.68 -4.40 19.48
CA HIS A 123 -13.80 -5.42 20.49
C HIS A 123 -14.32 -6.70 19.83
N LEU A 124 -13.45 -7.70 19.73
CA LEU A 124 -13.91 -9.03 19.33
C LEU A 124 -14.60 -9.67 20.52
N GLU A 125 -15.91 -9.89 20.40
CA GLU A 125 -16.60 -10.78 21.33
C GLU A 125 -15.97 -12.18 21.24
N PRO A 126 -15.66 -12.83 22.37
CA PRO A 126 -15.20 -14.21 22.37
C PRO A 126 -16.19 -15.05 21.56
N LYS A 127 -15.71 -15.79 20.58
CA LYS A 127 -16.57 -16.72 19.82
C LYS A 127 -17.12 -17.73 20.82
N THR A 128 -18.38 -17.56 21.18
CA THR A 128 -19.10 -18.56 21.96
C THR A 128 -19.28 -19.76 21.04
N ASP A 129 -18.58 -20.84 21.32
CA ASP A 129 -18.74 -22.11 20.63
C ASP A 129 -20.22 -22.53 20.65
N GLY A 130 -20.86 -22.47 19.48
CA GLY A 130 -22.25 -22.94 19.33
C GLY A 130 -23.17 -22.10 18.45
N GLN A 131 -22.85 -20.83 18.17
CA GLN A 131 -23.61 -20.08 17.14
C GLN A 131 -22.96 -20.26 15.79
N SER A 132 -23.40 -21.25 15.02
CA SER A 132 -23.20 -21.27 13.58
C SER A 132 -24.01 -20.11 13.00
N VAL A 133 -23.43 -18.90 13.01
CA VAL A 133 -23.90 -17.84 12.15
C VAL A 133 -23.76 -18.41 10.74
N SER A 134 -24.89 -18.56 10.05
CA SER A 134 -24.92 -18.92 8.63
C SER A 134 -23.99 -17.94 7.90
N LYS A 135 -22.74 -18.35 7.71
CA LYS A 135 -21.74 -17.61 6.94
C LYS A 135 -22.15 -17.73 5.48
N THR A 136 -23.05 -16.86 5.05
CA THR A 136 -23.13 -16.58 3.62
C THR A 136 -21.72 -16.19 3.18
N ARG A 137 -21.20 -16.85 2.16
CA ARG A 137 -19.81 -16.69 1.65
C ARG A 137 -19.40 -15.24 1.41
N GLU A 138 -20.35 -14.31 1.32
CA GLU A 138 -20.13 -12.91 0.98
C GLU A 138 -20.12 -11.94 2.18
N THR A 139 -20.47 -12.38 3.38
CA THR A 139 -20.59 -11.48 4.53
C THR A 139 -19.21 -11.16 5.13
N LEU A 140 -18.88 -9.88 5.20
CA LEU A 140 -17.71 -9.38 5.89
C LEU A 140 -17.81 -9.65 7.39
N THR A 141 -16.70 -10.08 8.01
CA THR A 141 -16.61 -10.43 9.43
C THR A 141 -15.41 -9.76 10.10
N CYS A 142 -15.44 -9.63 11.42
CA CYS A 142 -14.33 -9.18 12.23
C CYS A 142 -13.48 -10.42 12.63
N ASP A 143 -12.52 -10.76 11.79
CA ASP A 143 -11.61 -11.89 12.04
C ASP A 143 -10.24 -11.43 12.58
N ASP A 144 -9.95 -10.11 12.49
CA ASP A 144 -8.70 -9.52 12.95
C ASP A 144 -8.90 -8.88 14.32
N THR A 145 -7.95 -9.12 15.22
CA THR A 145 -7.88 -8.45 16.52
C THR A 145 -7.03 -7.20 16.38
N PRO A 146 -7.55 -6.00 16.66
CA PRO A 146 -6.74 -4.80 16.68
C PRO A 146 -5.72 -4.85 17.83
N GLU A 147 -4.66 -4.05 17.73
CA GLU A 147 -3.75 -3.82 18.84
C GLU A 147 -4.49 -3.24 20.04
N THR A 148 -3.97 -3.50 21.23
CA THR A 148 -4.59 -3.03 22.47
C THR A 148 -4.78 -1.50 22.46
N GLY A 149 -6.03 -1.06 22.62
CA GLY A 149 -6.39 0.36 22.60
C GLY A 149 -6.58 0.96 21.22
N ALA A 150 -6.42 0.19 20.13
CA ALA A 150 -6.75 0.62 18.79
C ALA A 150 -8.22 0.37 18.47
N MET A 151 -8.81 1.25 17.66
CA MET A 151 -10.13 1.08 17.07
C MET A 151 -9.99 0.51 15.67
N LEU A 152 -10.88 -0.40 15.28
CA LEU A 152 -10.88 -1.03 13.96
C LEU A 152 -12.28 -1.05 13.36
N PHE A 153 -12.43 -0.45 12.18
CA PHE A 153 -13.69 -0.41 11.45
C PHE A 153 -13.52 -1.00 10.04
N LYS A 154 -14.49 -1.76 9.59
CA LYS A 154 -14.51 -2.37 8.26
C LYS A 154 -15.85 -2.12 7.56
N SER A 155 -15.83 -1.99 6.24
CA SER A 155 -17.03 -1.96 5.39
C SER A 155 -16.74 -2.50 4.00
N GLY A 156 -17.77 -2.95 3.30
CA GLY A 156 -17.69 -3.52 1.96
C GLY A 156 -18.12 -4.98 1.92
N THR A 157 -17.49 -5.75 1.04
CA THR A 157 -17.69 -7.19 0.85
C THR A 157 -16.42 -7.96 1.22
N LYS A 158 -16.47 -9.29 1.27
CA LYS A 158 -15.26 -10.12 1.47
C LYS A 158 -14.20 -9.85 0.41
N SER A 159 -14.61 -9.70 -0.83
CA SER A 159 -13.70 -9.45 -1.96
C SER A 159 -13.25 -8.00 -2.06
N LYS A 160 -13.95 -7.04 -1.46
CA LYS A 160 -13.56 -5.64 -1.49
C LYS A 160 -13.85 -4.95 -0.17
N GLN A 161 -12.80 -4.76 0.63
CA GLN A 161 -12.88 -4.25 1.99
C GLN A 161 -12.21 -2.89 2.11
N HIS A 162 -12.90 -1.94 2.74
CA HIS A 162 -12.33 -0.71 3.25
C HIS A 162 -12.17 -0.84 4.75
N ILE A 163 -10.97 -0.63 5.24
CA ILE A 163 -10.61 -0.84 6.64
C ILE A 163 -9.97 0.44 7.17
N VAL A 164 -10.33 0.83 8.38
CA VAL A 164 -9.73 1.97 9.09
C VAL A 164 -9.31 1.50 10.47
N GLY A 165 -8.00 1.55 10.73
CA GLY A 165 -7.41 1.34 12.05
C GLY A 165 -6.98 2.67 12.64
N ILE A 166 -7.30 2.94 13.91
CA ILE A 166 -7.02 4.21 14.59
C ILE A 166 -6.43 3.91 15.95
N GLN A 167 -5.30 4.55 16.27
CA GLN A 167 -4.61 4.41 17.54
C GLN A 167 -4.35 5.78 18.16
N GLN A 168 -4.39 5.87 19.48
CA GLN A 168 -3.98 7.04 20.23
C GLN A 168 -2.47 7.21 20.11
N ASP A 169 -2.02 8.42 19.78
CA ASP A 169 -0.60 8.80 19.80
C ASP A 169 -0.44 10.13 20.54
N GLY A 170 0.09 10.07 21.75
CA GLY A 170 0.14 11.22 22.64
C GLY A 170 -1.22 11.87 22.87
N GLN A 171 -1.40 13.14 22.47
CA GLN A 171 -2.68 13.84 22.51
C GLN A 171 -3.46 13.75 21.18
N GLY A 172 -2.85 13.19 20.15
CA GLY A 172 -3.43 13.02 18.82
C GLY A 172 -3.71 11.56 18.47
N SER A 173 -3.68 11.26 17.20
CA SER A 173 -3.94 9.93 16.66
C SER A 173 -3.06 9.62 15.47
N VAL A 174 -2.62 8.39 15.38
CA VAL A 174 -2.11 7.75 14.17
C VAL A 174 -3.18 6.81 13.65
N PHE A 175 -3.41 6.81 12.35
CA PHE A 175 -4.43 5.94 11.75
C PHE A 175 -4.03 5.52 10.34
N GLN A 176 -4.59 4.40 9.91
CA GLN A 176 -4.34 3.85 8.59
C GLN A 176 -5.64 3.60 7.86
N LEU A 177 -5.63 3.94 6.57
CA LEU A 177 -6.69 3.63 5.61
C LEU A 177 -6.20 2.49 4.75
N VAL A 178 -7.00 1.43 4.64
CA VAL A 178 -6.63 0.23 3.89
C VAL A 178 -7.76 -0.15 2.93
N LEU A 179 -7.39 -0.42 1.68
CA LEU A 179 -8.24 -1.11 0.71
C LEU A 179 -7.63 -2.47 0.43
N VAL A 180 -8.44 -3.51 0.62
CA VAL A 180 -8.17 -4.87 0.13
C VAL A 180 -9.19 -5.17 -0.96
N ASP A 181 -8.73 -5.52 -2.17
CA ASP A 181 -9.59 -5.90 -3.30
C ASP A 181 -9.06 -7.23 -3.85
N THR A 182 -9.89 -8.26 -3.75
CA THR A 182 -9.60 -9.62 -4.21
C THR A 182 -10.63 -10.01 -5.25
N ARG A 183 -10.18 -10.52 -6.40
CA ARG A 183 -11.05 -11.03 -7.46
C ARG A 183 -10.65 -12.45 -7.81
N GLY A 184 -11.62 -13.35 -7.89
CA GLY A 184 -11.38 -14.74 -8.27
C GLY A 184 -10.58 -15.57 -7.25
N LEU A 185 -10.30 -15.03 -6.05
CA LEU A 185 -9.64 -15.78 -4.98
C LEU A 185 -10.64 -16.52 -4.07
N ASP A 186 -11.91 -16.15 -4.13
CA ASP A 186 -12.95 -16.69 -3.26
C ASP A 186 -13.59 -17.99 -3.80
N GLY A 187 -13.03 -18.56 -4.86
CA GLY A 187 -13.48 -19.83 -5.43
C GLY A 187 -14.85 -19.76 -6.11
N ASP A 188 -15.27 -18.56 -6.56
CA ASP A 188 -16.41 -18.42 -7.43
C ASP A 188 -16.04 -18.93 -8.83
N GLU A 189 -16.05 -20.26 -9.00
CA GLU A 189 -16.23 -20.86 -10.31
C GLU A 189 -17.61 -20.42 -10.82
N HIS A 190 -17.65 -19.35 -11.61
CA HIS A 190 -18.72 -19.18 -12.55
C HIS A 190 -18.51 -20.24 -13.64
N PRO A 191 -19.36 -21.27 -13.73
CA PRO A 191 -19.36 -22.13 -14.92
C PRO A 191 -19.71 -21.25 -16.12
N LEU A 192 -18.90 -21.38 -17.15
CA LEU A 192 -19.13 -20.80 -18.49
C LEU A 192 -20.45 -21.32 -19.07
#